data_5d6e7a90a3122e307d34581631171b92
#
_entry.id   5d6e7a90a3122e307d34581631171b92
#
_cell.length_a   1.000
_cell.length_b   1.000
_cell.length_c   1.000
_cell.angle_alpha   90.00
_cell.angle_beta   90.00
_cell.angle_gamma   90.00
#
_symmetry.space_group_name_H-M   'P 1'
#
loop_
_entity.id
_entity.type
_entity.pdbx_description
1 polymer ?
#
loop_
_entity_poly.entity_id
_entity_poly.type
_entity_poly.pdbx_seq_one_letter_code
_entity_poly.pdbx_strand_id
1 'polypeptide(L)'
;MNAGQLESLRMVFMPLVNPGGVFRGTRANPNGVDLMRNAPLDSTERVPFLIGGQRLGAGLPWYRGPAGAPMEAENLAVCRLVAEELHVRDFSLVVDCHSGFGIHDRIWFPYAHSALPVAHLAEIHALKEIHEQTYAHHNYLFEPQSRQYLAHGDLWDFLYIEAAARPQRIFLPFTLEMGSWLWVKKNPRQLFSRQGIFNPLIAHRQQRVLRRHLTWLDFMARAASGWRNWLPAGAERERHREMALDLWYRGAKS
;
A
#
# COMPACT_ATOMS: atom_id res chain seq x y z
N MET A 1 12.92 18.23 -2.88
CA MET A 1 12.95 18.60 -1.44
C MET A 1 14.04 19.64 -1.21
N ASN A 2 13.79 20.62 -0.37
CA ASN A 2 14.80 21.60 0.06
C ASN A 2 15.29 21.28 1.48
N ALA A 3 16.39 21.93 1.92
CA ALA A 3 17.01 21.66 3.23
C ALA A 3 16.02 21.83 4.41
N GLY A 4 15.18 22.86 4.39
CA GLY A 4 14.21 23.10 5.47
C GLY A 4 13.14 22.03 5.62
N GLN A 5 12.80 21.31 4.55
CA GLN A 5 11.90 20.16 4.64
C GLN A 5 12.55 18.97 5.35
N LEU A 6 13.86 18.79 5.19
CA LEU A 6 14.59 17.70 5.83
C LEU A 6 14.78 17.91 7.35
N GLU A 7 14.72 19.15 7.83
CA GLU A 7 14.79 19.45 9.26
C GLU A 7 13.55 18.98 10.04
N SER A 8 12.39 18.95 9.38
CA SER A 8 11.09 18.53 9.97
C SER A 8 10.65 17.13 9.60
N LEU A 9 11.41 16.41 8.75
CA LEU A 9 11.03 15.12 8.20
C LEU A 9 12.09 14.05 8.45
N ARG A 10 11.70 12.97 9.11
CA ARG A 10 12.48 11.73 9.17
C ARG A 10 12.02 10.82 8.02
N MET A 11 12.91 10.50 7.10
CA MET A 11 12.66 9.56 6.01
C MET A 11 13.40 8.24 6.26
N VAL A 12 12.70 7.14 6.07
CA VAL A 12 13.24 5.78 6.18
C VAL A 12 12.99 5.07 4.87
N PHE A 13 14.01 4.43 4.32
CA PHE A 13 13.93 3.66 3.09
C PHE A 13 14.28 2.21 3.36
N MET A 14 13.42 1.31 2.92
CA MET A 14 13.66 -0.13 2.89
C MET A 14 13.55 -0.62 1.43
N PRO A 15 14.61 -0.46 0.64
CA PRO A 15 14.53 -0.68 -0.82
C PRO A 15 14.37 -2.15 -1.20
N LEU A 16 14.63 -3.07 -0.27
CA LEU A 16 14.60 -4.50 -0.51
C LEU A 16 14.11 -5.24 0.74
N VAL A 17 12.82 -5.56 0.78
CA VAL A 17 12.20 -6.31 1.90
C VAL A 17 12.44 -7.81 1.74
N ASN A 18 12.39 -8.35 0.52
CA ASN A 18 12.51 -9.78 0.23
C ASN A 18 13.78 -10.08 -0.61
N PRO A 19 14.98 -10.05 -0.02
CA PRO A 19 16.23 -10.29 -0.77
C PRO A 19 16.29 -11.70 -1.37
N GLY A 20 15.79 -12.70 -0.65
CA GLY A 20 15.77 -14.08 -1.12
C GLY A 20 14.82 -14.30 -2.30
N GLY A 21 13.65 -13.67 -2.29
CA GLY A 21 12.71 -13.70 -3.41
C GLY A 21 13.27 -12.99 -4.65
N VAL A 22 13.90 -11.83 -4.47
CA VAL A 22 14.55 -11.11 -5.58
C VAL A 22 15.67 -11.95 -6.19
N PHE A 23 16.52 -12.57 -5.37
CA PHE A 23 17.58 -13.45 -5.86
C PHE A 23 17.04 -14.64 -6.66
N ARG A 24 15.92 -15.23 -6.24
CA ARG A 24 15.25 -16.36 -6.92
C ARG A 24 14.34 -15.93 -8.07
N GLY A 25 14.06 -14.63 -8.20
CA GLY A 25 13.07 -14.11 -9.15
C GLY A 25 11.65 -14.57 -8.84
N THR A 26 11.30 -14.64 -7.55
CA THR A 26 9.97 -15.07 -7.05
C THR A 26 9.33 -13.96 -6.22
N ARG A 27 7.99 -13.91 -6.23
CA ARG A 27 7.21 -13.05 -5.32
C ARG A 27 7.35 -13.50 -3.86
N ALA A 28 7.25 -14.81 -3.62
CA ALA A 28 7.41 -15.40 -2.31
C ALA A 28 8.88 -15.33 -1.83
N ASN A 29 9.08 -15.35 -0.52
CA ASN A 29 10.40 -15.49 0.07
C ASN A 29 10.97 -16.92 -0.13
N PRO A 30 12.20 -17.23 0.33
CA PRO A 30 12.79 -18.57 0.19
C PRO A 30 12.00 -19.73 0.76
N ASN A 31 11.13 -19.48 1.74
CA ASN A 31 10.22 -20.46 2.35
C ASN A 31 8.93 -20.65 1.54
N GLY A 32 8.78 -19.95 0.41
CA GLY A 32 7.58 -19.98 -0.42
C GLY A 32 6.42 -19.13 0.12
N VAL A 33 6.67 -18.31 1.14
CA VAL A 33 5.67 -17.48 1.81
C VAL A 33 5.54 -16.13 1.11
N ASP A 34 4.32 -15.73 0.82
CA ASP A 34 3.97 -14.39 0.35
C ASP A 34 3.92 -13.43 1.56
N LEU A 35 4.87 -12.50 1.62
CA LEU A 35 5.02 -11.59 2.75
C LEU A 35 3.79 -10.68 2.95
N MET A 36 3.06 -10.32 1.88
CA MET A 36 1.82 -9.56 1.98
C MET A 36 0.59 -10.39 2.41
N ARG A 37 0.78 -11.66 2.73
CA ARG A 37 -0.26 -12.58 3.22
C ARG A 37 0.11 -13.25 4.54
N ASN A 38 1.22 -12.85 5.15
CA ASN A 38 1.83 -13.59 6.25
C ASN A 38 1.54 -12.98 7.64
N ALA A 39 0.96 -11.78 7.74
CA ALA A 39 0.58 -11.22 9.03
C ALA A 39 -0.52 -12.07 9.73
N PRO A 40 -0.54 -12.12 11.07
CA PRO A 40 -1.50 -12.91 11.85
C PRO A 40 -2.88 -12.23 11.91
N LEU A 41 -3.44 -11.92 10.75
CA LEU A 41 -4.72 -11.25 10.59
C LEU A 41 -5.54 -11.99 9.54
N ASP A 42 -6.73 -12.44 9.92
CA ASP A 42 -7.66 -13.05 8.98
C ASP A 42 -8.68 -12.03 8.48
N SER A 43 -9.14 -12.21 7.24
CA SER A 43 -10.26 -11.42 6.72
C SER A 43 -11.54 -11.72 7.51
N THR A 44 -12.33 -10.69 7.75
CA THR A 44 -13.64 -10.77 8.40
C THR A 44 -14.71 -11.36 7.48
N GLU A 45 -14.44 -11.43 6.19
CA GLU A 45 -15.36 -11.88 5.16
C GLU A 45 -14.68 -12.88 4.22
N ARG A 46 -15.48 -13.49 3.34
CA ARG A 46 -14.96 -14.45 2.35
C ARG A 46 -13.98 -13.78 1.39
N VAL A 47 -12.81 -14.38 1.24
CA VAL A 47 -11.77 -13.94 0.29
C VAL A 47 -11.83 -14.73 -1.01
N PRO A 48 -11.37 -14.15 -2.13
CA PRO A 48 -11.20 -14.89 -3.37
C PRO A 48 -10.19 -16.03 -3.21
N PHE A 49 -10.48 -17.16 -3.86
CA PHE A 49 -9.61 -18.34 -3.84
C PHE A 49 -8.20 -17.98 -4.34
N LEU A 50 -7.19 -18.49 -3.70
CA LEU A 50 -5.76 -18.22 -3.87
C LEU A 50 -5.36 -16.77 -3.59
N ILE A 51 -5.78 -15.80 -4.40
CA ILE A 51 -5.30 -14.40 -4.31
C ILE A 51 -5.58 -13.74 -2.95
N GLY A 52 -6.64 -14.17 -2.28
CA GLY A 52 -6.94 -13.73 -0.91
C GLY A 52 -6.00 -14.28 0.16
N GLY A 53 -5.05 -15.12 -0.21
CA GLY A 53 -4.13 -15.79 0.71
C GLY A 53 -4.59 -17.21 1.09
N GLN A 54 -3.72 -18.19 0.95
CA GLN A 54 -4.01 -19.60 1.16
C GLN A 54 -2.97 -20.28 2.07
N ARG A 55 -3.36 -21.41 2.69
CA ARG A 55 -2.50 -22.29 3.51
C ARG A 55 -2.43 -23.72 2.98
N LEU A 56 -2.74 -23.93 1.69
CA LEU A 56 -2.72 -25.25 1.04
C LEU A 56 -1.28 -25.74 0.84
N GLY A 57 -0.37 -24.85 0.48
CA GLY A 57 1.05 -25.20 0.32
C GLY A 57 1.89 -24.11 -0.34
N ALA A 58 3.19 -24.16 -0.08
CA ALA A 58 4.20 -23.21 -0.57
C ALA A 58 4.42 -23.28 -2.11
N GLY A 59 3.97 -24.33 -2.76
CA GLY A 59 4.03 -24.46 -4.23
C GLY A 59 2.96 -23.66 -4.98
N LEU A 60 1.97 -23.12 -4.25
CA LEU A 60 0.90 -22.31 -4.83
C LEU A 60 1.11 -20.83 -4.49
N PRO A 61 0.68 -19.90 -5.38
CA PRO A 61 0.79 -18.46 -5.12
C PRO A 61 0.05 -18.04 -3.84
N TRP A 62 0.48 -16.91 -3.27
CA TRP A 62 -0.13 -16.28 -2.09
C TRP A 62 -0.19 -17.18 -0.85
N TYR A 63 0.81 -18.05 -0.67
CA TYR A 63 0.91 -18.91 0.51
C TYR A 63 1.26 -18.06 1.75
N ARG A 64 0.49 -18.26 2.81
CA ARG A 64 0.58 -17.49 4.06
C ARG A 64 1.58 -18.05 5.08
N GLY A 65 2.22 -19.17 4.78
CA GLY A 65 2.92 -19.99 5.75
C GLY A 65 2.03 -21.02 6.46
N PRO A 66 2.60 -21.92 7.27
CA PRO A 66 1.85 -22.88 8.07
C PRO A 66 0.88 -22.19 9.04
N ALA A 67 -0.23 -22.85 9.35
CA ALA A 67 -1.15 -22.36 10.38
C ALA A 67 -0.45 -22.32 11.75
N GLY A 68 -0.60 -21.21 12.47
CA GLY A 68 0.03 -21.03 13.80
C GLY A 68 1.53 -20.73 13.77
N ALA A 69 2.17 -20.72 12.59
CA ALA A 69 3.56 -20.29 12.50
C ALA A 69 3.70 -18.77 12.73
N PRO A 70 4.83 -18.31 13.27
CA PRO A 70 5.13 -16.89 13.37
C PRO A 70 5.27 -16.28 11.97
N MET A 71 5.22 -14.93 11.91
CA MET A 71 5.57 -14.21 10.69
C MET A 71 7.02 -14.51 10.26
N GLU A 72 7.27 -14.46 8.96
CA GLU A 72 8.60 -14.57 8.39
C GLU A 72 9.54 -13.46 8.90
N ALA A 73 10.82 -13.71 8.88
CA ALA A 73 11.84 -12.79 9.41
C ALA A 73 11.80 -11.42 8.72
N GLU A 74 11.51 -11.40 7.45
CA GLU A 74 11.34 -10.17 6.65
C GLU A 74 10.19 -9.32 7.20
N ASN A 75 9.03 -9.90 7.45
CA ASN A 75 7.88 -9.19 8.02
C ASN A 75 8.16 -8.73 9.46
N LEU A 76 8.80 -9.56 10.26
CA LEU A 76 9.21 -9.16 11.61
C LEU A 76 10.18 -7.97 11.57
N ALA A 77 11.08 -7.91 10.59
CA ALA A 77 11.97 -6.75 10.40
C ALA A 77 11.19 -5.48 10.03
N VAL A 78 10.20 -5.57 9.13
CA VAL A 78 9.32 -4.45 8.80
C VAL A 78 8.51 -4.00 10.02
N CYS A 79 7.89 -4.93 10.75
CA CYS A 79 7.13 -4.61 11.97
C CYS A 79 8.00 -3.88 13.01
N ARG A 80 9.23 -4.36 13.24
CA ARG A 80 10.17 -3.69 14.14
C ARG A 80 10.50 -2.28 13.68
N LEU A 81 10.85 -2.12 12.41
CA LEU A 81 11.14 -0.81 11.83
C LEU A 81 9.97 0.16 11.99
N VAL A 82 8.75 -0.28 11.70
CA VAL A 82 7.53 0.52 11.84
C VAL A 82 7.28 0.90 13.30
N ALA A 83 7.46 -0.04 14.23
CA ALA A 83 7.28 0.21 15.65
C ALA A 83 8.29 1.24 16.18
N GLU A 84 9.56 1.13 15.78
CA GLU A 84 10.66 1.97 16.25
C GLU A 84 10.68 3.36 15.60
N GLU A 85 10.33 3.47 14.32
CA GLU A 85 10.49 4.72 13.56
C GLU A 85 9.18 5.45 13.27
N LEU A 86 8.04 4.74 13.15
CA LEU A 86 6.78 5.32 12.72
C LEU A 86 5.73 5.40 13.84
N HIS A 87 5.49 4.31 14.54
CA HIS A 87 4.48 4.27 15.61
C HIS A 87 4.82 5.13 16.83
N VAL A 88 6.05 5.62 16.94
CA VAL A 88 6.47 6.53 18.01
C VAL A 88 6.18 8.00 17.70
N ARG A 89 5.77 8.34 16.48
CA ARG A 89 5.56 9.71 16.02
C ARG A 89 4.08 10.08 16.02
N ASP A 90 3.79 11.37 16.15
CA ASP A 90 2.42 11.89 16.11
C ASP A 90 1.75 11.64 14.76
N PHE A 91 2.52 11.72 13.67
CA PHE A 91 2.06 11.51 12.30
C PHE A 91 3.10 10.74 11.48
N SER A 92 2.64 9.75 10.74
CA SER A 92 3.48 8.95 9.84
C SER A 92 2.74 8.57 8.57
N LEU A 93 3.46 8.62 7.45
CA LEU A 93 3.03 8.10 6.15
C LEU A 93 3.95 6.97 5.70
N VAL A 94 3.37 5.96 5.07
CA VAL A 94 4.11 4.90 4.38
C VAL A 94 3.69 4.86 2.93
N VAL A 95 4.64 4.58 2.04
CA VAL A 95 4.37 4.21 0.65
C VAL A 95 5.07 2.89 0.37
N ASP A 96 4.28 1.83 0.24
CA ASP A 96 4.74 0.53 -0.23
C ASP A 96 4.55 0.42 -1.75
N CYS A 97 5.61 0.13 -2.48
CA CYS A 97 5.61 0.16 -3.94
C CYS A 97 5.43 -1.24 -4.51
N HIS A 98 4.28 -1.49 -5.10
CA HIS A 98 3.88 -2.74 -5.72
C HIS A 98 3.66 -2.62 -7.23
N SER A 99 3.70 -3.76 -7.91
CA SER A 99 3.30 -3.90 -9.30
C SER A 99 2.70 -5.29 -9.54
N GLY A 100 1.83 -5.42 -10.55
CA GLY A 100 1.23 -6.71 -10.90
C GLY A 100 -0.27 -6.69 -11.05
N PHE A 101 -0.92 -5.52 -10.85
CA PHE A 101 -2.38 -5.42 -10.89
C PHE A 101 -2.87 -4.33 -11.84
N GLY A 102 -3.71 -4.74 -12.82
CA GLY A 102 -4.47 -3.82 -13.65
C GLY A 102 -3.66 -2.94 -14.60
N ILE A 103 -4.36 -2.02 -15.26
CA ILE A 103 -3.80 -1.08 -16.26
C ILE A 103 -3.69 0.36 -15.75
N HIS A 104 -4.23 0.65 -14.59
CA HIS A 104 -4.17 1.96 -13.93
C HIS A 104 -3.29 1.88 -12.69
N ASP A 105 -2.56 2.97 -12.43
CA ASP A 105 -1.84 3.13 -11.17
C ASP A 105 -2.87 3.42 -10.06
N ARG A 106 -2.76 2.71 -8.93
CA ARG A 106 -3.69 2.83 -7.80
C ARG A 106 -2.95 3.23 -6.55
N ILE A 107 -3.59 4.00 -5.72
CA ILE A 107 -3.17 4.27 -4.34
C ILE A 107 -4.17 3.58 -3.43
N TRP A 108 -3.80 2.39 -2.99
CA TRP A 108 -4.60 1.66 -2.02
C TRP A 108 -4.27 2.09 -0.60
N PHE A 109 -5.28 2.03 0.23
CA PHE A 109 -5.16 2.19 1.68
C PHE A 109 -5.94 1.07 2.38
N PRO A 110 -5.73 0.82 3.68
CA PRO A 110 -6.49 -0.18 4.42
C PRO A 110 -8.01 0.09 4.37
N TYR A 111 -8.85 -0.92 4.48
CA TYR A 111 -8.49 -2.29 4.82
C TYR A 111 -8.46 -3.18 3.58
N ALA A 112 -7.60 -4.21 3.63
CA ALA A 112 -7.65 -5.36 2.74
C ALA A 112 -8.41 -6.55 3.37
N HIS A 113 -8.43 -6.67 4.71
CA HIS A 113 -9.09 -7.77 5.43
C HIS A 113 -10.57 -7.55 5.67
N SER A 114 -11.07 -6.33 5.51
CA SER A 114 -12.45 -5.95 5.83
C SER A 114 -12.99 -4.92 4.85
N ALA A 115 -14.29 -4.99 4.56
CA ALA A 115 -15.00 -3.96 3.80
C ALA A 115 -15.38 -2.72 4.64
N LEU A 116 -15.08 -2.71 5.92
CA LEU A 116 -15.35 -1.57 6.80
C LEU A 116 -14.39 -0.40 6.56
N PRO A 117 -14.85 0.85 6.74
CA PRO A 117 -13.99 2.02 6.61
C PRO A 117 -12.97 2.11 7.76
N VAL A 118 -11.79 2.62 7.46
CA VAL A 118 -10.73 2.89 8.44
C VAL A 118 -11.06 4.11 9.30
N ALA A 119 -10.46 4.19 10.49
CA ALA A 119 -10.67 5.32 11.42
C ALA A 119 -10.20 6.67 10.85
N HIS A 120 -9.12 6.65 10.06
CA HIS A 120 -8.51 7.85 9.45
C HIS A 120 -9.01 8.12 8.01
N LEU A 121 -10.26 7.75 7.72
CA LEU A 121 -10.85 7.93 6.39
C LEU A 121 -10.91 9.40 5.95
N ALA A 122 -11.19 10.31 6.89
CA ALA A 122 -11.23 11.75 6.65
C ALA A 122 -9.86 12.31 6.23
N GLU A 123 -8.83 11.88 6.92
CA GLU A 123 -7.44 12.29 6.68
C GLU A 123 -6.95 11.80 5.31
N ILE A 124 -7.30 10.56 4.95
CA ILE A 124 -7.00 9.99 3.63
C ILE A 124 -7.72 10.77 2.52
N HIS A 125 -8.98 11.12 2.73
CA HIS A 125 -9.75 11.91 1.76
C HIS A 125 -9.19 13.32 1.61
N ALA A 126 -8.83 13.99 2.70
CA ALA A 126 -8.20 15.31 2.64
C ALA A 126 -6.88 15.27 1.86
N LEU A 127 -6.03 14.27 2.11
CA LEU A 127 -4.78 14.08 1.39
C LEU A 127 -5.01 13.84 -0.12
N LYS A 128 -6.03 13.04 -0.47
CA LYS A 128 -6.44 12.82 -1.85
C LYS A 128 -6.86 14.13 -2.52
N GLU A 129 -7.71 14.93 -1.90
CA GLU A 129 -8.17 16.20 -2.47
C GLU A 129 -7.01 17.17 -2.71
N ILE A 130 -6.09 17.31 -1.76
CA ILE A 130 -4.90 18.15 -1.91
C ILE A 130 -4.03 17.65 -3.07
N HIS A 131 -3.87 16.35 -3.20
CA HIS A 131 -3.13 15.78 -4.32
C HIS A 131 -3.79 16.10 -5.67
N GLU A 132 -5.11 15.94 -5.79
CA GLU A 132 -5.87 16.22 -7.01
C GLU A 132 -5.86 17.70 -7.38
N GLN A 133 -5.93 18.58 -6.40
CA GLN A 133 -5.80 20.03 -6.62
C GLN A 133 -4.38 20.44 -7.05
N THR A 134 -3.36 19.75 -6.54
CA THR A 134 -1.96 20.04 -6.88
C THR A 134 -1.58 19.49 -8.25
N TYR A 135 -2.11 18.32 -8.62
CA TYR A 135 -1.76 17.58 -9.83
C TYR A 135 -3.01 17.18 -10.62
N ALA A 136 -3.67 18.15 -11.25
CA ALA A 136 -4.95 17.97 -11.96
C ALA A 136 -4.94 16.87 -13.05
N HIS A 137 -3.77 16.48 -13.56
CA HIS A 137 -3.63 15.49 -14.64
C HIS A 137 -2.97 14.17 -14.16
N HIS A 138 -3.04 13.87 -12.86
CA HIS A 138 -2.59 12.58 -12.40
C HIS A 138 -3.52 11.44 -12.86
N ASN A 139 -2.98 10.21 -12.87
CA ASN A 139 -3.73 9.01 -13.28
C ASN A 139 -3.93 8.01 -12.13
N TYR A 140 -3.75 8.43 -10.87
CA TYR A 140 -3.95 7.55 -9.74
C TYR A 140 -5.43 7.41 -9.39
N LEU A 141 -5.84 6.17 -9.10
CA LEU A 141 -7.13 5.86 -8.50
C LEU A 141 -6.91 5.62 -7.00
N PHE A 142 -7.49 6.49 -6.18
CA PHE A 142 -7.47 6.32 -4.72
C PHE A 142 -8.66 5.49 -4.28
N GLU A 143 -8.43 4.39 -3.58
CA GLU A 143 -9.50 3.53 -3.11
C GLU A 143 -9.02 2.61 -1.97
N PRO A 144 -9.91 2.15 -1.07
CA PRO A 144 -9.55 1.07 -0.14
C PRO A 144 -9.30 -0.21 -0.95
N GLN A 145 -8.29 -0.98 -0.55
CA GLN A 145 -7.95 -2.24 -1.24
C GLN A 145 -9.13 -3.21 -1.28
N SER A 146 -9.97 -3.22 -0.25
CA SER A 146 -11.17 -4.07 -0.17
C SER A 146 -12.15 -3.89 -1.30
N ARG A 147 -12.12 -2.77 -2.03
CA ARG A 147 -12.95 -2.58 -3.24
C ARG A 147 -12.54 -3.47 -4.40
N GLN A 148 -11.31 -3.92 -4.45
CA GLN A 148 -10.80 -4.82 -5.49
C GLN A 148 -10.94 -6.27 -5.07
N TYR A 149 -10.43 -6.61 -3.89
CA TYR A 149 -10.60 -7.92 -3.28
C TYR A 149 -10.19 -7.88 -1.81
N LEU A 150 -10.78 -8.76 -1.02
CA LEU A 150 -10.38 -9.00 0.36
C LEU A 150 -9.23 -9.99 0.43
N ALA A 151 -8.39 -9.83 1.45
CA ALA A 151 -7.23 -10.69 1.67
C ALA A 151 -6.99 -10.99 3.16
N HIS A 152 -6.51 -12.19 3.42
CA HIS A 152 -5.93 -12.54 4.71
C HIS A 152 -4.49 -12.06 4.80
N GLY A 153 -4.02 -11.79 6.00
CA GLY A 153 -2.62 -11.61 6.33
C GLY A 153 -1.96 -10.37 5.74
N ASP A 154 -2.75 -9.34 5.42
CA ASP A 154 -2.19 -8.08 4.94
C ASP A 154 -1.35 -7.41 6.02
N LEU A 155 -0.11 -7.08 5.68
CA LEU A 155 0.87 -6.53 6.63
C LEU A 155 0.51 -5.10 7.04
N TRP A 156 0.03 -4.28 6.10
CA TRP A 156 -0.31 -2.88 6.39
C TRP A 156 -1.59 -2.76 7.20
N ASP A 157 -2.56 -3.65 7.00
CA ASP A 157 -3.73 -3.73 7.85
C ASP A 157 -3.35 -4.10 9.29
N PHE A 158 -2.49 -5.11 9.46
CA PHE A 158 -2.00 -5.52 10.77
C PHE A 158 -1.31 -4.36 11.49
N LEU A 159 -0.38 -3.68 10.85
CA LEU A 159 0.35 -2.54 11.42
C LEU A 159 -0.57 -1.32 11.66
N TYR A 160 -1.56 -1.11 10.81
CA TYR A 160 -2.56 -0.06 11.00
C TYR A 160 -3.42 -0.31 12.24
N ILE A 161 -3.86 -1.55 12.46
CA ILE A 161 -4.64 -1.94 13.63
C ILE A 161 -3.79 -1.79 14.92
N GLU A 162 -2.52 -2.17 14.89
CA GLU A 162 -1.61 -1.93 16.01
C GLU A 162 -1.43 -0.44 16.32
N ALA A 163 -1.33 0.40 15.30
CA ALA A 163 -1.25 1.86 15.45
C ALA A 163 -2.55 2.44 16.03
N ALA A 164 -3.71 1.94 15.62
CA ALA A 164 -5.03 2.41 16.07
C ALA A 164 -5.27 2.20 17.57
N ALA A 165 -4.52 1.31 18.23
CA ALA A 165 -4.51 1.20 19.68
C ALA A 165 -3.95 2.47 20.38
N ARG A 166 -3.38 3.41 19.62
CA ARG A 166 -2.83 4.68 20.08
C ARG A 166 -3.53 5.85 19.38
N PRO A 167 -4.76 6.21 19.78
CA PRO A 167 -5.66 7.10 19.01
C PRO A 167 -5.14 8.53 18.82
N GLN A 168 -4.10 8.92 19.56
CA GLN A 168 -3.46 10.24 19.41
C GLN A 168 -2.42 10.29 18.28
N ARG A 169 -2.11 9.15 17.66
CA ARG A 169 -1.11 9.05 16.60
C ARG A 169 -1.78 8.64 15.30
N ILE A 170 -1.39 9.32 14.24
CA ILE A 170 -1.94 9.08 12.90
C ILE A 170 -0.90 8.31 12.10
N PHE A 171 -1.26 7.11 11.70
CA PHE A 171 -0.45 6.26 10.83
C PHE A 171 -1.24 5.95 9.56
N LEU A 172 -0.76 6.41 8.41
CA LEU A 172 -1.42 6.27 7.12
C LEU A 172 -0.54 5.44 6.17
N PRO A 173 -0.73 4.13 6.10
CA PRO A 173 -0.05 3.31 5.11
C PRO A 173 -0.79 3.36 3.77
N PHE A 174 -0.03 3.57 2.69
CA PHE A 174 -0.51 3.52 1.32
C PHE A 174 0.29 2.50 0.53
N THR A 175 -0.38 1.76 -0.34
CA THR A 175 0.24 0.92 -1.35
C THR A 175 0.10 1.56 -2.71
N LEU A 176 1.23 1.92 -3.31
CA LEU A 176 1.28 2.33 -4.71
C LEU A 176 1.27 1.07 -5.59
N GLU A 177 0.11 0.71 -6.12
CA GLU A 177 -0.02 -0.42 -7.05
C GLU A 177 0.14 0.08 -8.49
N MET A 178 1.31 -0.16 -9.07
CA MET A 178 1.62 0.27 -10.44
C MET A 178 0.91 -0.62 -11.46
N GLY A 179 0.17 -0.01 -12.40
CA GLY A 179 -0.61 -0.66 -13.43
C GLY A 179 0.24 -1.40 -14.47
N SER A 180 0.82 -2.52 -14.09
CA SER A 180 1.80 -3.26 -14.88
C SER A 180 1.20 -3.95 -16.13
N TRP A 181 -0.08 -4.29 -16.14
CA TRP A 181 -0.74 -4.90 -17.29
C TRP A 181 -0.78 -4.00 -18.53
N LEU A 182 -0.62 -2.68 -18.36
CA LEU A 182 -0.44 -1.75 -19.46
C LEU A 182 0.83 -2.09 -20.28
N TRP A 183 1.88 -2.59 -19.63
CA TRP A 183 3.13 -2.98 -20.31
C TRP A 183 2.93 -4.26 -21.11
N VAL A 184 2.19 -5.21 -20.57
CA VAL A 184 1.78 -6.45 -21.28
C VAL A 184 0.87 -6.11 -22.46
N LYS A 185 -0.12 -5.23 -22.29
CA LYS A 185 -1.00 -4.78 -23.39
C LYS A 185 -0.20 -4.17 -24.54
N LYS A 186 0.87 -3.41 -24.24
CA LYS A 186 1.74 -2.79 -25.26
C LYS A 186 2.76 -3.75 -25.86
N ASN A 187 3.12 -4.83 -25.19
CA ASN A 187 4.04 -5.86 -25.66
C ASN A 187 3.63 -7.23 -25.08
N PRO A 188 2.71 -7.98 -25.74
CA PRO A 188 2.23 -9.25 -25.24
C PRO A 188 3.32 -10.32 -25.03
N ARG A 189 4.47 -10.19 -25.71
CA ARG A 189 5.62 -11.11 -25.50
C ARG A 189 6.14 -11.07 -24.06
N GLN A 190 5.85 -10.01 -23.30
CA GLN A 190 6.21 -9.93 -21.88
C GLN A 190 5.52 -11.00 -21.01
N LEU A 191 4.40 -11.57 -21.45
CA LEU A 191 3.74 -12.70 -20.76
C LEU A 191 4.66 -13.93 -20.64
N PHE A 192 5.58 -14.12 -21.57
CA PHE A 192 6.53 -15.25 -21.57
C PHE A 192 7.78 -14.99 -20.72
N SER A 193 7.89 -13.83 -20.11
CA SER A 193 8.98 -13.50 -19.18
C SER A 193 8.50 -13.61 -17.73
N ARG A 194 9.28 -14.24 -16.86
CA ARG A 194 8.97 -14.33 -15.42
C ARG A 194 8.73 -12.96 -14.75
N GLN A 195 9.37 -11.92 -15.26
CA GLN A 195 9.28 -10.56 -14.73
C GLN A 195 8.34 -9.66 -15.55
N GLY A 196 7.94 -10.09 -16.74
CA GLY A 196 7.28 -9.24 -17.72
C GLY A 196 5.88 -8.77 -17.34
N ILE A 197 5.17 -9.53 -16.49
CA ILE A 197 3.86 -9.14 -15.96
C ILE A 197 4.01 -8.02 -14.92
N PHE A 198 5.11 -7.99 -14.20
CA PHE A 198 5.32 -7.12 -13.04
C PHE A 198 6.18 -5.90 -13.35
N ASN A 199 7.07 -5.97 -14.34
CA ASN A 199 8.10 -4.96 -14.55
C ASN A 199 8.11 -4.39 -15.97
N PRO A 200 8.42 -3.08 -16.12
CA PRO A 200 8.71 -2.50 -17.43
C PRO A 200 10.10 -2.94 -17.87
N LEU A 201 10.20 -3.86 -18.83
CA LEU A 201 11.47 -4.43 -19.29
C LEU A 201 12.29 -3.50 -20.19
N ILE A 202 11.71 -2.37 -20.63
CA ILE A 202 12.32 -1.44 -21.59
C ILE A 202 12.73 -0.15 -20.88
N ALA A 203 13.99 0.28 -21.07
CA ALA A 203 14.58 1.42 -20.33
C ALA A 203 13.74 2.70 -20.34
N HIS A 204 13.20 3.12 -21.50
CA HIS A 204 12.37 4.33 -21.54
C HIS A 204 11.05 4.21 -20.75
N ARG A 205 10.52 2.99 -20.58
CA ARG A 205 9.35 2.73 -19.74
C ARG A 205 9.71 2.80 -18.25
N GLN A 206 10.87 2.28 -17.86
CA GLN A 206 11.40 2.40 -16.51
C GLN A 206 11.57 3.88 -16.13
N GLN A 207 12.18 4.69 -17.00
CA GLN A 207 12.31 6.12 -16.79
C GLN A 207 10.95 6.84 -16.68
N ARG A 208 9.94 6.41 -17.45
CA ARG A 208 8.57 6.97 -17.34
C ARG A 208 7.93 6.64 -16.01
N VAL A 209 8.06 5.39 -15.55
CA VAL A 209 7.57 4.93 -14.23
C VAL A 209 8.23 5.76 -13.13
N LEU A 210 9.55 5.86 -13.13
CA LEU A 210 10.29 6.66 -12.14
C LEU A 210 9.83 8.12 -12.12
N ARG A 211 9.79 8.80 -13.26
CA ARG A 211 9.36 10.22 -13.33
C ARG A 211 7.96 10.44 -12.78
N ARG A 212 7.03 9.50 -13.03
CA ARG A 212 5.66 9.60 -12.53
C ARG A 212 5.61 9.43 -11.02
N HIS A 213 6.24 8.39 -10.51
CA HIS A 213 6.11 8.03 -9.10
C HIS A 213 7.03 8.84 -8.18
N LEU A 214 8.15 9.38 -8.68
CA LEU A 214 8.96 10.33 -7.91
C LEU A 214 8.18 11.60 -7.55
N THR A 215 7.31 12.07 -8.44
CA THR A 215 6.42 13.21 -8.15
C THR A 215 5.45 12.88 -7.02
N TRP A 216 4.88 11.66 -7.02
CA TRP A 216 4.04 11.17 -5.94
C TRP A 216 4.81 11.08 -4.61
N LEU A 217 6.00 10.49 -4.62
CA LEU A 217 6.83 10.37 -3.41
C LEU A 217 7.25 11.73 -2.85
N ASP A 218 7.59 12.71 -3.72
CA ASP A 218 7.88 14.07 -3.29
C ASP A 218 6.64 14.77 -2.68
N PHE A 219 5.47 14.55 -3.24
CA PHE A 219 4.22 15.01 -2.65
C PHE A 219 3.99 14.41 -1.26
N MET A 220 4.16 13.10 -1.09
CA MET A 220 3.99 12.42 0.19
C MET A 220 4.98 12.92 1.25
N ALA A 221 6.23 13.18 0.86
CA ALA A 221 7.24 13.75 1.74
C ALA A 221 6.85 15.17 2.21
N ARG A 222 6.34 16.01 1.29
CA ARG A 222 5.83 17.35 1.64
C ARG A 222 4.59 17.29 2.52
N ALA A 223 3.67 16.39 2.22
CA ALA A 223 2.48 16.17 3.04
C ALA A 223 2.85 15.73 4.46
N ALA A 224 3.81 14.80 4.59
CA ALA A 224 4.29 14.38 5.90
C ALA A 224 5.01 15.51 6.66
N SER A 225 5.83 16.31 6.01
CA SER A 225 6.52 17.45 6.64
C SER A 225 5.53 18.53 7.11
N GLY A 226 4.49 18.80 6.33
CA GLY A 226 3.48 19.83 6.60
C GLY A 226 2.18 19.32 7.21
N TRP A 227 2.15 18.14 7.82
CA TRP A 227 0.90 17.46 8.22
C TRP A 227 -0.04 18.29 9.09
N ARG A 228 0.48 19.14 9.98
CA ARG A 228 -0.33 20.01 10.84
C ARG A 228 -1.14 21.07 10.08
N ASN A 229 -0.73 21.38 8.85
CA ASN A 229 -1.37 22.43 8.04
C ASN A 229 -2.56 21.91 7.22
N TRP A 230 -2.69 20.60 7.05
CA TRP A 230 -3.72 20.02 6.19
C TRP A 230 -4.61 18.97 6.86
N LEU A 231 -4.22 18.44 8.02
CA LEU A 231 -5.07 17.49 8.72
C LEU A 231 -6.41 18.14 9.08
N PRO A 232 -7.54 17.56 8.64
CA PRO A 232 -8.84 18.12 8.95
C PRO A 232 -9.18 17.91 10.42
N ALA A 233 -9.87 18.89 11.02
CA ALA A 233 -10.31 18.84 12.41
C ALA A 233 -11.76 19.29 12.56
N GLY A 234 -12.43 18.89 13.63
CA GLY A 234 -13.79 19.31 13.94
C GLY A 234 -14.79 19.06 12.80
N ALA A 235 -15.55 20.07 12.42
CA ALA A 235 -16.57 19.98 11.37
C ALA A 235 -15.99 19.67 9.99
N GLU A 236 -14.77 20.13 9.70
CA GLU A 236 -14.09 19.81 8.44
C GLU A 236 -13.72 18.34 8.34
N ARG A 237 -13.26 17.73 9.44
CA ARG A 237 -12.99 16.31 9.51
C ARG A 237 -14.25 15.48 9.24
N GLU A 238 -15.39 15.87 9.82
CA GLU A 238 -16.64 15.16 9.57
C GLU A 238 -17.10 15.32 8.12
N ARG A 239 -16.97 16.51 7.52
CA ARG A 239 -17.24 16.74 6.10
C ARG A 239 -16.41 15.82 5.21
N HIS A 240 -15.10 15.75 5.43
CA HIS A 240 -14.23 14.84 4.68
C HIS A 240 -14.60 13.38 4.87
N ARG A 241 -15.00 12.99 6.09
CA ARG A 241 -15.45 11.64 6.40
C ARG A 241 -16.71 11.26 5.61
N GLU A 242 -17.70 12.12 5.58
CA GLU A 242 -18.95 11.88 4.82
C GLU A 242 -18.67 11.80 3.31
N MET A 243 -17.90 12.73 2.76
CA MET A 243 -17.50 12.69 1.34
C MET A 243 -16.76 11.39 0.99
N ALA A 244 -15.88 10.92 1.85
CA ALA A 244 -15.15 9.68 1.67
C ALA A 244 -16.06 8.44 1.73
N LEU A 245 -17.03 8.43 2.63
CA LEU A 245 -18.02 7.36 2.72
C LEU A 245 -18.86 7.29 1.44
N ASP A 246 -19.29 8.44 0.92
CA ASP A 246 -20.05 8.50 -0.33
C ASP A 246 -19.20 8.03 -1.51
N LEU A 247 -17.95 8.48 -1.59
CA LEU A 247 -17.03 8.15 -2.68
C LEU A 247 -16.65 6.66 -2.71
N TRP A 248 -16.34 6.09 -1.56
CA TRP A 248 -15.70 4.78 -1.49
C TRP A 248 -16.59 3.66 -0.96
N TYR A 249 -17.66 3.95 -0.23
CA TYR A 249 -18.46 2.92 0.45
C TYR A 249 -19.95 2.93 0.09
N ARG A 250 -20.54 4.10 -0.13
CA ARG A 250 -21.98 4.22 -0.43
C ARG A 250 -22.29 4.18 -1.94
N GLY A 251 -21.38 4.64 -2.81
CA GLY A 251 -21.55 4.70 -4.27
C GLY A 251 -21.28 3.38 -5.03
N ALA A 252 -20.96 2.29 -4.37
CA ALA A 252 -20.51 1.05 -5.00
C ALA A 252 -21.65 0.04 -5.26
N LYS A 253 -22.82 0.51 -5.74
CA LYS A 253 -23.86 -0.37 -6.30
C LYS A 253 -24.00 -0.05 -7.79
N SER A 254 -23.16 -0.65 -8.62
CA SER A 254 -23.45 -0.91 -10.03
C SER A 254 -22.56 -2.04 -10.53
#